data_cd704ebc70ac4896ef72a66ef9105dc7
#
_entry.id   cd704ebc70ac4896ef72a66ef9105dc7
#
_cell.length_a   1.000
_cell.length_b   1.000
_cell.length_c   1.000
_cell.angle_alpha   90.00
_cell.angle_beta   90.00
_cell.angle_gamma   90.00
#
_symmetry.space_group_name_H-M   'P 1'
#
loop_
_entity.id
_entity.type
_entity.pdbx_description
1 polymer ?
#
loop_
_entity_poly.entity_id
_entity_poly.type
_entity_poly.pdbx_seq_one_letter_code
_entity_poly.pdbx_strand_id
1 'polypeptide(L)'
;MAFGNPYDEAYDVDMVMHWMEKLAQVGVRHFMPSDTVGLADERAIEVLYTPVMKEFDQYEVGAHLHTAPYNWRLKLDMAYDLGVRRFDCAILGYGGCPMAKDELIGNMPTEQFINYFGTRVLSKSFSIEKFASAMRGAKSIFG
;
A
#
# COMPACT_ATOMS: atom_id res chain seq x y z
N MET A 1 -4.22 -10.22 5.52
CA MET A 1 -3.76 -9.12 6.36
C MET A 1 -2.30 -9.37 6.70
N ALA A 2 -1.42 -8.50 6.26
CA ALA A 2 0.02 -8.77 6.30
C ALA A 2 0.77 -8.01 7.41
N PHE A 3 0.05 -7.23 8.22
CA PHE A 3 0.61 -6.41 9.30
C PHE A 3 -0.22 -6.52 10.58
N GLY A 4 -0.82 -7.68 10.82
CA GLY A 4 -1.75 -7.90 11.90
C GLY A 4 -3.22 -7.80 11.48
N ASN A 5 -4.11 -8.01 12.42
CA ASN A 5 -5.55 -8.08 12.18
C ASN A 5 -6.32 -7.46 13.36
N PRO A 6 -7.62 -7.10 13.18
CA PRO A 6 -8.43 -6.48 14.22
C PRO A 6 -9.06 -7.48 15.20
N TYR A 7 -8.74 -8.78 15.07
CA TYR A 7 -9.40 -9.86 15.79
C TYR A 7 -8.57 -10.42 16.95
N ASP A 8 -7.42 -9.80 17.25
CA ASP A 8 -6.44 -10.27 18.24
C ASP A 8 -5.91 -11.70 17.97
N GLU A 9 -5.94 -12.11 16.69
CA GLU A 9 -5.35 -13.37 16.25
C GLU A 9 -3.82 -13.25 16.17
N ALA A 10 -3.16 -14.36 16.45
CA ALA A 10 -1.70 -14.44 16.33
C ALA A 10 -1.24 -14.04 14.94
N TYR A 11 -0.20 -13.23 14.87
CA TYR A 11 0.41 -12.72 13.65
C TYR A 11 1.93 -12.71 13.80
N ASP A 12 2.61 -13.18 12.78
CA ASP A 12 4.05 -12.99 12.60
C ASP A 12 4.41 -12.97 11.10
N VAL A 13 5.65 -12.60 10.80
CA VAL A 13 6.15 -12.53 9.42
C VAL A 13 6.24 -13.91 8.78
N ASP A 14 6.59 -14.94 9.55
CA ASP A 14 6.74 -16.30 9.05
C ASP A 14 5.41 -16.85 8.54
N MET A 15 4.31 -16.49 9.21
CA MET A 15 2.96 -16.82 8.73
C MET A 15 2.66 -16.16 7.37
N VAL A 16 3.01 -14.89 7.19
CA VAL A 16 2.82 -14.20 5.90
C VAL A 16 3.65 -14.85 4.81
N MET A 17 4.93 -15.11 5.08
CA MET A 17 5.84 -15.79 4.16
C MET A 17 5.32 -17.17 3.76
N HIS A 18 4.88 -17.96 4.73
CA HIS A 18 4.29 -19.28 4.49
C HIS A 18 3.09 -19.22 3.54
N TRP A 19 2.16 -18.28 3.75
CA TRP A 19 1.01 -18.16 2.87
C TRP A 19 1.35 -17.62 1.49
N MET A 20 2.33 -16.71 1.37
CA MET A 20 2.84 -16.27 0.08
C MET A 20 3.45 -17.44 -0.71
N GLU A 21 4.24 -18.31 -0.05
CA GLU A 21 4.76 -19.53 -0.68
C GLU A 21 3.65 -20.47 -1.17
N LYS A 22 2.63 -20.72 -0.35
CA LYS A 22 1.47 -21.54 -0.75
C LYS A 22 0.75 -20.97 -1.97
N LEU A 23 0.55 -19.66 -2.00
CA LEU A 23 -0.04 -18.98 -3.15
C LEU A 23 0.86 -19.06 -4.39
N ALA A 24 2.17 -18.93 -4.22
CA ALA A 24 3.14 -19.09 -5.32
C ALA A 24 3.10 -20.50 -5.91
N GLN A 25 2.97 -21.55 -5.08
CA GLN A 25 2.86 -22.95 -5.52
C GLN A 25 1.64 -23.20 -6.39
N VAL A 26 0.53 -22.51 -6.16
CA VAL A 26 -0.67 -22.61 -7.00
C VAL A 26 -0.69 -21.62 -8.17
N GLY A 27 0.42 -20.93 -8.43
CA GLY A 27 0.64 -20.15 -9.65
C GLY A 27 0.44 -18.63 -9.48
N VAL A 28 0.25 -18.10 -8.28
CA VAL A 28 0.24 -16.63 -8.05
C VAL A 28 1.60 -16.04 -8.37
N ARG A 29 1.63 -14.91 -9.09
CA ARG A 29 2.86 -14.23 -9.51
C ARG A 29 2.95 -12.79 -9.04
N HIS A 30 1.85 -12.22 -8.55
CA HIS A 30 1.79 -10.84 -8.08
C HIS A 30 1.27 -10.84 -6.65
N PHE A 31 2.02 -10.23 -5.75
CA PHE A 31 1.70 -10.19 -4.32
C PHE A 31 1.57 -8.74 -3.87
N MET A 32 0.54 -8.48 -3.07
CA MET A 32 0.29 -7.17 -2.45
C MET A 32 0.07 -7.36 -0.95
N PRO A 33 1.14 -7.53 -0.14
CA PRO A 33 0.99 -7.53 1.30
C PRO A 33 0.25 -6.28 1.78
N SER A 34 -0.87 -6.50 2.48
CA SER A 34 -1.83 -5.42 2.75
C SER A 34 -1.86 -5.05 4.23
N ASP A 35 -1.73 -3.75 4.50
CA ASP A 35 -1.96 -3.11 5.80
C ASP A 35 -3.45 -2.82 5.97
N THR A 36 -4.24 -3.88 6.16
CA THR A 36 -5.70 -3.84 6.08
C THR A 36 -6.34 -2.86 7.06
N VAL A 37 -5.77 -2.69 8.24
CA VAL A 37 -6.34 -1.85 9.31
C VAL A 37 -5.45 -0.68 9.71
N GLY A 38 -4.42 -0.38 8.91
CA GLY A 38 -3.53 0.76 9.12
C GLY A 38 -2.53 0.61 10.26
N LEU A 39 -2.22 -0.63 10.67
CA LEU A 39 -1.31 -0.91 11.79
C LEU A 39 0.18 -0.85 11.42
N ALA A 40 0.51 -0.88 10.12
CA ALA A 40 1.89 -0.81 9.69
C ALA A 40 2.51 0.54 10.03
N ASP A 41 3.56 0.53 10.82
CA ASP A 41 4.53 1.60 10.93
C ASP A 41 5.78 1.29 10.09
N GLU A 42 6.76 2.17 10.08
CA GLU A 42 8.00 1.99 9.33
C GLU A 42 8.75 0.71 9.77
N ARG A 43 8.70 0.40 11.06
CA ARG A 43 9.35 -0.80 11.60
C ARG A 43 8.66 -2.08 11.11
N ALA A 44 7.34 -2.12 11.15
CA ALA A 44 6.58 -3.27 10.66
C ALA A 44 6.79 -3.47 9.15
N ILE A 45 6.87 -2.39 8.37
CA ILE A 45 7.19 -2.42 6.94
C ILE A 45 8.58 -3.00 6.72
N GLU A 46 9.59 -2.52 7.44
CA GLU A 46 10.96 -3.04 7.35
C GLU A 46 11.03 -4.53 7.66
N VAL A 47 10.43 -4.95 8.77
CA VAL A 47 10.47 -6.33 9.27
C VAL A 47 9.80 -7.30 8.28
N LEU A 48 8.69 -6.90 7.65
CA LEU A 48 8.00 -7.73 6.67
C LEU A 48 8.69 -7.71 5.30
N TYR A 49 8.95 -6.52 4.74
CA TYR A 49 9.43 -6.43 3.36
C TYR A 49 10.88 -6.84 3.18
N THR A 50 11.72 -6.77 4.22
CA THR A 50 13.11 -7.23 4.12
C THR A 50 13.20 -8.70 3.67
N PRO A 51 12.59 -9.69 4.35
CA PRO A 51 12.59 -11.07 3.88
C PRO A 51 11.76 -11.26 2.61
N VAL A 52 10.61 -10.59 2.47
CA VAL A 52 9.75 -10.73 1.29
C VAL A 52 10.49 -10.33 0.02
N MET A 53 11.13 -9.18 -0.02
CA MET A 53 11.86 -8.70 -1.21
C MET A 53 13.07 -9.56 -1.55
N LYS A 54 13.65 -10.25 -0.57
CA LYS A 54 14.75 -11.17 -0.77
C LYS A 54 14.31 -12.54 -1.31
N GLU A 55 13.25 -13.11 -0.75
CA GLU A 55 12.84 -14.48 -1.03
C GLU A 55 11.84 -14.58 -2.19
N PHE A 56 11.14 -13.47 -2.47
CA PHE A 56 10.18 -13.37 -3.58
C PHE A 56 10.68 -12.46 -4.72
N ASP A 57 11.99 -12.35 -4.92
CA ASP A 57 12.63 -11.48 -5.93
C ASP A 57 12.22 -11.81 -7.39
N GLN A 58 11.80 -13.07 -7.63
CA GLN A 58 11.28 -13.54 -8.91
C GLN A 58 9.80 -13.19 -9.17
N TYR A 59 9.12 -12.62 -8.19
CA TYR A 59 7.71 -12.25 -8.25
C TYR A 59 7.54 -10.73 -8.27
N GLU A 60 6.41 -10.28 -8.76
CA GLU A 60 6.04 -8.88 -8.60
C GLU A 60 5.46 -8.65 -7.20
N VAL A 61 6.21 -7.95 -6.36
CA VAL A 61 5.76 -7.58 -5.01
C VAL A 61 5.48 -6.09 -4.95
N GLY A 62 4.26 -5.76 -4.58
CA GLY A 62 3.82 -4.39 -4.32
C GLY A 62 3.43 -4.17 -2.86
N ALA A 63 2.87 -3.00 -2.58
CA ALA A 63 2.37 -2.62 -1.26
C ALA A 63 0.98 -1.99 -1.33
N HIS A 64 0.08 -2.52 -0.51
CA HIS A 64 -1.21 -1.91 -0.24
C HIS A 64 -1.22 -1.41 1.20
N LEU A 65 -0.89 -0.11 1.37
CA LEU A 65 -0.74 0.51 2.67
C LEU A 65 -1.90 1.47 2.95
N HIS A 66 -2.57 1.27 4.06
CA HIS A 66 -3.46 2.29 4.60
C HIS A 66 -2.64 3.37 5.29
N THR A 67 -3.04 4.62 5.12
CA THR A 67 -2.29 5.78 5.58
C THR A 67 -3.20 6.84 6.20
N ALA A 68 -2.61 7.65 7.07
CA ALA A 68 -3.20 8.90 7.53
C ALA A 68 -2.43 10.10 6.93
N PRO A 69 -2.99 11.31 6.97
CA PRO A 69 -2.33 12.51 6.42
C PRO A 69 -0.91 12.78 6.95
N TYR A 70 -0.61 12.29 8.14
CA TYR A 70 0.67 12.52 8.83
C TYR A 70 1.73 11.42 8.59
N ASN A 71 1.36 10.22 8.06
CA ASN A 71 2.28 9.08 7.96
C ASN A 71 2.43 8.47 6.56
N TRP A 72 1.65 8.89 5.55
CA TRP A 72 1.71 8.32 4.21
C TRP A 72 3.12 8.32 3.62
N ARG A 73 3.86 9.42 3.83
CA ARG A 73 5.20 9.58 3.28
C ARG A 73 6.20 8.65 3.93
N LEU A 74 6.17 8.52 5.25
CA LEU A 74 7.07 7.64 6.00
C LEU A 74 6.91 6.18 5.58
N LYS A 75 5.66 5.73 5.46
CA LYS A 75 5.35 4.37 4.96
C LYS A 75 5.80 4.17 3.52
N LEU A 76 5.58 5.16 2.66
CA LEU A 76 6.00 5.14 1.26
C LEU A 76 7.52 5.07 1.12
N ASP A 77 8.25 5.96 1.82
CA ASP A 77 9.71 6.02 1.79
C ASP A 77 10.30 4.68 2.23
N MET A 78 9.85 4.13 3.35
CA MET A 78 10.34 2.86 3.87
C MET A 78 10.13 1.72 2.86
N ALA A 79 8.92 1.55 2.35
CA ALA A 79 8.64 0.49 1.37
C ALA A 79 9.44 0.67 0.07
N TYR A 80 9.58 1.91 -0.40
CA TYR A 80 10.35 2.23 -1.62
C TYR A 80 11.84 1.95 -1.44
N ASP A 81 12.43 2.31 -0.31
CA ASP A 81 13.84 2.08 0.01
C ASP A 81 14.16 0.58 0.11
N LEU A 82 13.20 -0.23 0.56
CA LEU A 82 13.30 -1.69 0.58
C LEU A 82 13.11 -2.35 -0.80
N GLY A 83 12.85 -1.57 -1.86
CA GLY A 83 12.78 -2.07 -3.23
C GLY A 83 11.36 -2.24 -3.78
N VAL A 84 10.31 -1.93 -3.03
CA VAL A 84 8.94 -1.96 -3.56
C VAL A 84 8.78 -0.89 -4.64
N ARG A 85 8.17 -1.27 -5.78
CA ARG A 85 8.00 -0.38 -6.95
C ARG A 85 6.54 -0.32 -7.44
N ARG A 86 5.65 -1.06 -6.82
CA ARG A 86 4.22 -1.05 -7.09
C ARG A 86 3.45 -0.69 -5.82
N PHE A 87 2.57 0.29 -5.92
CA PHE A 87 1.75 0.77 -4.81
C PHE A 87 0.31 0.93 -5.24
N ASP A 88 -0.62 0.49 -4.41
CA ASP A 88 -2.02 0.79 -4.58
C ASP A 88 -2.32 2.16 -3.96
N CYS A 89 -3.02 2.99 -4.72
CA CYS A 89 -3.37 4.35 -4.32
C CYS A 89 -4.84 4.64 -4.64
N ALA A 90 -5.45 5.56 -3.91
CA ALA A 90 -6.77 6.08 -4.20
C ALA A 90 -6.75 7.61 -4.31
N ILE A 91 -7.60 8.17 -5.18
CA ILE A 91 -7.76 9.63 -5.31
C ILE A 91 -8.18 10.20 -3.95
N LEU A 92 -7.45 11.22 -3.47
CA LEU A 92 -7.65 11.88 -2.18
C LEU A 92 -7.58 10.92 -0.97
N GLY A 93 -7.00 9.73 -1.16
CA GLY A 93 -6.95 8.71 -0.12
C GLY A 93 -8.31 8.11 0.24
N TYR A 94 -9.35 8.36 -0.55
CA TYR A 94 -10.70 7.89 -0.25
C TYR A 94 -10.78 6.36 -0.14
N GLY A 95 -11.69 5.92 0.71
CA GLY A 95 -11.80 4.55 1.14
C GLY A 95 -10.86 4.24 2.29
N GLY A 96 -10.98 3.07 2.82
CA GLY A 96 -10.23 2.60 3.97
C GLY A 96 -10.91 1.38 4.57
N CYS A 97 -10.38 0.89 5.66
CA CYS A 97 -10.99 -0.24 6.35
C CYS A 97 -11.94 0.28 7.45
N PRO A 98 -13.23 -0.12 7.45
CA PRO A 98 -14.15 0.25 8.53
C PRO A 98 -13.75 -0.34 9.89
N MET A 99 -12.78 -1.25 9.90
CA MET A 99 -12.22 -1.85 11.12
C MET A 99 -11.00 -1.08 11.65
N ALA A 100 -10.52 -0.05 10.94
CA ALA A 100 -9.44 0.80 11.45
C ALA A 100 -9.92 1.57 12.68
N LYS A 101 -9.06 1.67 13.70
CA LYS A 101 -9.38 2.37 14.96
C LYS A 101 -9.27 3.90 14.81
N ASP A 102 -8.44 4.36 13.87
CA ASP A 102 -8.26 5.78 13.56
C ASP A 102 -9.13 6.14 12.35
N GLU A 103 -10.08 7.05 12.54
CA GLU A 103 -10.97 7.55 11.49
C GLU A 103 -10.24 8.29 10.36
N LEU A 104 -9.00 8.73 10.59
CA LEU A 104 -8.16 9.35 9.57
C LEU A 104 -7.46 8.34 8.66
N ILE A 105 -7.57 7.04 8.94
CA ILE A 105 -6.96 5.99 8.13
C ILE A 105 -7.74 5.81 6.83
N GLY A 106 -7.07 6.12 5.72
CA GLY A 106 -7.53 5.93 4.36
C GLY A 106 -6.51 5.18 3.51
N ASN A 107 -6.70 5.21 2.21
CA ASN A 107 -5.71 4.68 1.27
C ASN A 107 -4.53 5.65 1.07
N MET A 108 -3.45 5.17 0.47
CA MET A 108 -2.35 6.02 -0.02
C MET A 108 -2.91 7.06 -1.02
N PRO A 109 -2.74 8.37 -0.78
CA PRO A 109 -3.32 9.39 -1.67
C PRO A 109 -2.58 9.44 -3.02
N THR A 110 -3.29 9.20 -4.12
CA THR A 110 -2.71 9.18 -5.47
C THR A 110 -2.01 10.49 -5.84
N GLU A 111 -2.59 11.62 -5.49
CA GLU A 111 -2.01 12.94 -5.79
C GLU A 111 -0.71 13.18 -5.02
N GLN A 112 -0.61 12.69 -3.78
CA GLN A 112 0.63 12.78 -3.00
C GLN A 112 1.71 11.88 -3.58
N PHE A 113 1.35 10.67 -3.99
CA PHE A 113 2.24 9.75 -4.67
C PHE A 113 2.80 10.35 -5.97
N ILE A 114 1.94 10.94 -6.81
CA ILE A 114 2.34 11.61 -8.06
C ILE A 114 3.22 12.82 -7.77
N ASN A 115 2.88 13.64 -6.78
CA ASN A 115 3.68 14.82 -6.40
C ASN A 115 5.07 14.43 -5.91
N TYR A 116 5.17 13.32 -5.17
CA TYR A 116 6.44 12.84 -4.62
C TYR A 116 7.39 12.32 -5.70
N PHE A 117 6.91 11.44 -6.57
CA PHE A 117 7.74 10.84 -7.62
C PHE A 117 7.80 11.69 -8.90
N GLY A 118 6.92 12.67 -9.05
CA GLY A 118 6.81 13.49 -10.24
C GLY A 118 6.31 12.72 -11.46
N THR A 119 6.48 13.32 -12.63
CA THR A 119 5.97 12.77 -13.90
C THR A 119 6.63 11.46 -14.33
N ARG A 120 7.72 11.05 -13.69
CA ARG A 120 8.44 9.81 -14.01
C ARG A 120 7.63 8.54 -13.77
N VAL A 121 6.62 8.58 -12.89
CA VAL A 121 5.74 7.45 -12.57
C VAL A 121 4.47 7.44 -13.43
N LEU A 122 4.29 8.45 -14.26
CA LEU A 122 3.10 8.60 -15.09
C LEU A 122 3.31 7.97 -16.46
N SER A 123 2.27 7.31 -16.99
CA SER A 123 2.28 6.89 -18.39
C SER A 123 2.26 8.10 -19.33
N LYS A 124 2.75 7.93 -20.57
CA LYS A 124 2.71 8.98 -21.60
C LYS A 124 1.27 9.45 -21.93
N SER A 125 0.28 8.63 -21.66
CA SER A 125 -1.14 8.93 -21.89
C SER A 125 -1.81 9.59 -20.68
N PHE A 126 -1.11 9.81 -19.57
CA PHE A 126 -1.68 10.43 -18.38
C PHE A 126 -1.93 11.92 -18.63
N SER A 127 -3.17 12.35 -18.36
CA SER A 127 -3.57 13.77 -18.45
C SER A 127 -3.76 14.36 -17.05
N ILE A 128 -2.91 15.31 -16.70
CA ILE A 128 -3.02 16.06 -15.43
C ILE A 128 -4.36 16.78 -15.32
N GLU A 129 -4.88 17.34 -16.43
CA GLU A 129 -6.17 18.03 -16.46
C GLU A 129 -7.33 17.08 -16.15
N LYS A 130 -7.33 15.88 -16.78
CA LYS A 130 -8.34 14.85 -16.51
C LYS A 130 -8.26 14.33 -15.09
N PHE A 131 -7.04 14.16 -14.58
CA PHE A 131 -6.82 13.76 -13.20
C PHE A 131 -7.35 14.81 -12.21
N ALA A 132 -7.05 16.09 -12.43
CA ALA A 132 -7.60 17.19 -11.62
C ALA A 132 -9.14 17.25 -11.68
N SER A 133 -9.73 16.95 -12.84
CA SER A 133 -11.19 16.85 -12.96
C SER A 133 -11.75 15.65 -12.17
N ALA A 134 -11.07 14.49 -12.22
CA ALA A 134 -11.46 13.32 -11.43
C ALA A 134 -11.39 13.59 -9.93
N MET A 135 -10.35 14.31 -9.47
CA MET A 135 -10.24 14.71 -8.06
C MET A 135 -11.38 15.60 -7.60
N ARG A 136 -11.78 16.59 -8.44
CA ARG A 136 -12.96 17.43 -8.15
C ARG A 136 -14.25 16.62 -8.08
N GLY A 137 -14.44 15.69 -9.02
CA GLY A 137 -15.57 14.78 -9.02
C GLY A 137 -15.60 13.91 -7.77
N ALA A 138 -14.48 13.29 -7.42
CA ALA A 138 -14.38 12.48 -6.22
C ALA A 138 -14.72 13.28 -4.95
N LYS A 139 -14.20 14.51 -4.84
CA LYS A 139 -14.50 15.40 -3.72
C LYS A 139 -15.98 15.77 -3.63
N SER A 140 -16.69 15.91 -4.76
CA SER A 140 -18.12 16.22 -4.75
C SER A 140 -19.00 15.03 -4.36
N ILE A 141 -18.49 13.80 -4.50
CA ILE A 141 -19.24 12.56 -4.20
C ILE A 141 -18.97 12.08 -2.78
N PHE A 142 -17.71 12.14 -2.33
CA PHE A 142 -17.24 11.49 -1.12
C PHE A 142 -16.78 12.49 -0.02
N GLY A 143 -16.66 13.77 -0.35
CA GLY A 143 -16.15 14.82 0.55
C GLY A 143 -17.21 15.63 1.27
#